data_8b3d7c235592adc39445517be5f29e39
#
_entry.id   8b3d7c235592adc39445517be5f29e39
#
_cell.length_a   1.000
_cell.length_b   1.000
_cell.length_c   1.000
_cell.angle_alpha   90.00
_cell.angle_beta   90.00
_cell.angle_gamma   90.00
#
_symmetry.space_group_name_H-M   'P 1'
#
loop_
_entity.id
_entity.type
_entity.pdbx_description
1 polymer ?
#
loop_
_entity_poly.entity_id
_entity_poly.type
_entity_poly.pdbx_seq_one_letter_code
_entity_poly.pdbx_strand_id
1 'polypeptide(L)'
;MESRKQAVRGTEKLDYCFLPVMDKENANMGNHEVPMTECDLSQEQVHRYARHLALPNVGAEAQSRLCKSKAVVVGAGGLGSSALLFLAAAGVGHITIIDGDEVERSNLQRQIAHTDARVGVPKAESAKQACQALNPQVHIDTVLTYLTAEDALEVVPHDADVLLDCSDNAATRYLCNDISVILDIPLVWAGAVRTDLQVSVFNFQGGPTYRCVWPDVYSSFPSSYTTFPGTLREPSCCSHLPRTLRSPARLLESSVSCLASPALSRHSRR
;
A
#
# COMPACT_ATOMS: atom_id res chain seq x y z
N MET A 1 27.34 0.84 55.85
CA MET A 1 26.19 1.26 55.01
C MET A 1 26.09 0.27 53.86
N GLU A 2 25.30 -0.77 54.08
CA GLU A 2 25.07 -1.86 53.12
C GLU A 2 23.85 -1.49 52.26
N SER A 3 24.06 -1.39 50.95
CA SER A 3 22.95 -1.21 50.00
C SER A 3 22.45 -2.61 49.56
N ARG A 4 21.23 -2.91 49.94
CA ARG A 4 20.51 -4.10 49.55
C ARG A 4 20.32 -4.14 48.02
N LYS A 5 20.98 -5.11 47.37
CA LYS A 5 20.57 -5.58 46.05
C LYS A 5 19.38 -6.52 46.22
N GLN A 6 18.20 -6.06 45.95
CA GLN A 6 17.03 -6.90 45.80
C GLN A 6 16.97 -7.46 44.37
N ALA A 7 17.21 -8.76 44.23
CA ALA A 7 17.00 -9.47 42.98
C ALA A 7 15.49 -9.58 42.74
N VAL A 8 15.01 -9.00 41.67
CA VAL A 8 13.65 -9.24 41.17
C VAL A 8 13.66 -10.59 40.47
N ARG A 9 13.19 -11.62 41.17
CA ARG A 9 12.74 -12.89 40.56
C ARG A 9 11.27 -12.72 40.25
N GLY A 10 10.86 -13.02 39.03
CA GLY A 10 9.50 -13.18 38.65
C GLY A 10 9.30 -12.81 37.18
N THR A 11 9.35 -13.82 36.30
CA THR A 11 8.77 -13.74 34.98
C THR A 11 7.26 -13.85 35.13
N GLU A 12 6.60 -12.80 35.57
CA GLU A 12 5.16 -12.67 35.38
C GLU A 12 4.91 -12.34 33.91
N LYS A 13 4.23 -13.24 33.21
CA LYS A 13 3.64 -12.94 31.91
C LYS A 13 2.71 -11.74 32.11
N LEU A 14 3.04 -10.62 31.48
CA LEU A 14 2.13 -9.49 31.38
C LEU A 14 1.01 -9.91 30.43
N ASP A 15 -0.16 -10.22 31.00
CA ASP A 15 -1.35 -10.64 30.24
C ASP A 15 -2.11 -9.46 29.63
N TYR A 16 -1.55 -8.23 29.65
CA TYR A 16 -2.22 -7.03 29.19
C TYR A 16 -1.29 -6.12 28.40
N CYS A 17 -1.85 -5.53 27.36
CA CYS A 17 -1.19 -4.48 26.59
C CYS A 17 -1.65 -3.11 27.12
N PHE A 18 -0.77 -2.36 27.77
CA PHE A 18 -1.08 -1.01 28.25
C PHE A 18 -1.00 -0.02 27.09
N LEU A 19 -2.13 0.48 26.65
CA LEU A 19 -2.22 1.55 25.65
C LEU A 19 -2.72 2.83 26.32
N PRO A 20 -1.99 3.95 26.25
CA PRO A 20 -2.51 5.22 26.72
C PRO A 20 -3.63 5.70 25.77
N VAL A 21 -4.86 5.75 26.26
CA VAL A 21 -6.00 6.32 25.55
C VAL A 21 -6.24 7.73 26.09
N MET A 22 -6.29 8.72 25.18
CA MET A 22 -6.73 10.07 25.54
C MET A 22 -8.25 10.14 25.49
N ASP A 23 -8.89 10.27 26.64
CA ASP A 23 -10.30 10.63 26.73
C ASP A 23 -10.50 12.08 26.33
N LYS A 24 -11.43 12.33 25.38
CA LYS A 24 -11.71 13.67 24.84
C LYS A 24 -12.34 14.64 25.87
N GLU A 25 -12.83 14.14 26.98
CA GLU A 25 -13.52 14.96 28.01
C GLU A 25 -12.67 15.27 29.24
N ASN A 26 -11.58 14.55 29.45
CA ASN A 26 -10.65 14.84 30.54
C ASN A 26 -9.24 14.59 30.02
N ALA A 27 -8.35 15.57 30.09
CA ALA A 27 -6.95 15.48 29.72
C ALA A 27 -6.14 14.51 30.64
N ASN A 28 -6.79 13.48 31.16
CA ASN A 28 -6.21 12.44 31.98
C ASN A 28 -5.90 11.23 31.12
N MET A 29 -4.63 10.85 31.04
CA MET A 29 -4.20 9.60 30.42
C MET A 29 -4.66 8.42 31.27
N GLY A 30 -5.81 7.85 30.95
CA GLY A 30 -6.26 6.58 31.51
C GLY A 30 -5.52 5.42 30.82
N ASN A 31 -4.98 4.50 31.60
CA ASN A 31 -4.50 3.22 31.09
C ASN A 31 -5.71 2.30 30.87
N HIS A 32 -6.11 2.11 29.61
CA HIS A 32 -7.03 1.03 29.28
C HIS A 32 -6.24 -0.25 29.02
N GLU A 33 -6.51 -1.28 29.82
CA GLU A 33 -5.99 -2.62 29.61
C GLU A 33 -6.82 -3.30 28.50
N VAL A 34 -6.18 -3.60 27.37
CA VAL A 34 -6.79 -4.45 26.31
C VAL A 34 -6.33 -5.89 26.58
N PRO A 35 -7.25 -6.84 26.78
CA PRO A 35 -6.88 -8.25 26.95
C PRO A 35 -6.07 -8.74 25.76
N MET A 36 -4.88 -9.30 26.02
CA MET A 36 -3.99 -9.84 24.99
C MET A 36 -4.57 -11.06 24.23
N THR A 37 -5.66 -11.63 24.72
CA THR A 37 -6.33 -12.78 24.12
C THR A 37 -7.02 -12.52 22.78
N GLU A 38 -7.17 -11.25 22.37
CA GLU A 38 -7.81 -10.87 21.10
C GLU A 38 -6.81 -10.35 20.04
N CYS A 39 -5.52 -10.32 20.36
CA CYS A 39 -4.51 -9.72 19.49
C CYS A 39 -3.52 -10.77 18.97
N ASP A 40 -3.56 -11.06 17.67
CA ASP A 40 -2.59 -11.94 16.98
C ASP A 40 -1.19 -11.31 16.82
N LEU A 41 -0.92 -10.18 17.48
CA LEU A 41 0.35 -9.48 17.39
C LEU A 41 1.33 -10.00 18.43
N SER A 42 2.59 -10.18 18.03
CA SER A 42 3.68 -10.49 18.96
C SER A 42 4.00 -9.29 19.87
N GLN A 43 4.67 -9.51 20.98
CA GLN A 43 5.11 -8.42 21.88
C GLN A 43 6.00 -7.40 21.17
N GLU A 44 6.86 -7.85 20.26
CA GLU A 44 7.69 -6.97 19.45
C GLU A 44 6.83 -6.10 18.52
N GLN A 45 5.81 -6.67 17.88
CA GLN A 45 4.86 -5.94 17.04
C GLN A 45 4.04 -4.94 17.85
N VAL A 46 3.56 -5.30 19.03
CA VAL A 46 2.88 -4.39 19.94
C VAL A 46 3.77 -3.19 20.29
N HIS A 47 5.05 -3.42 20.60
CA HIS A 47 5.98 -2.34 20.90
C HIS A 47 6.27 -1.48 19.66
N ARG A 48 6.51 -2.10 18.50
CA ARG A 48 6.78 -1.40 17.23
C ARG A 48 5.62 -0.52 16.80
N TYR A 49 4.39 -1.04 16.86
CA TYR A 49 3.19 -0.35 16.39
C TYR A 49 2.40 0.35 17.50
N ALA A 50 2.98 0.58 18.67
CA ALA A 50 2.30 1.17 19.83
C ALA A 50 1.54 2.46 19.51
N ARG A 51 2.07 3.30 18.59
CA ARG A 51 1.40 4.54 18.16
C ARG A 51 0.18 4.28 17.29
N HIS A 52 0.19 3.25 16.44
CA HIS A 52 -0.98 2.82 15.67
C HIS A 52 -2.05 2.23 16.60
N LEU A 53 -1.63 1.41 17.55
CA LEU A 53 -2.53 0.78 18.50
C LEU A 53 -3.26 1.80 19.39
N ALA A 54 -2.64 2.96 19.64
CA ALA A 54 -3.25 4.05 20.41
C ALA A 54 -4.28 4.86 19.62
N LEU A 55 -4.40 4.67 18.30
CA LEU A 55 -5.37 5.39 17.47
C LEU A 55 -6.76 4.75 17.59
N PRO A 56 -7.83 5.50 17.99
CA PRO A 56 -9.17 4.93 18.21
C PRO A 56 -9.76 4.17 17.04
N ASN A 57 -9.37 4.55 15.78
CA ASN A 57 -9.91 3.96 14.57
C ASN A 57 -8.99 2.87 13.96
N VAL A 58 -7.85 2.59 14.58
CA VAL A 58 -6.90 1.55 14.13
C VAL A 58 -6.91 0.41 15.14
N GLY A 59 -6.34 0.62 16.32
CA GLY A 59 -6.28 -0.40 17.35
C GLY A 59 -5.54 -1.66 16.96
N ALA A 60 -5.65 -2.70 17.79
CA ALA A 60 -4.96 -3.97 17.59
C ALA A 60 -5.52 -4.78 16.41
N GLU A 61 -6.83 -4.75 16.17
CA GLU A 61 -7.48 -5.49 15.11
C GLU A 61 -7.05 -5.00 13.72
N ALA A 62 -7.04 -3.68 13.48
CA ALA A 62 -6.63 -3.14 12.20
C ALA A 62 -5.12 -3.35 11.96
N GLN A 63 -4.29 -3.24 13.00
CA GLN A 63 -2.86 -3.53 12.89
C GLN A 63 -2.60 -5.01 12.60
N SER A 64 -3.33 -5.93 13.24
CA SER A 64 -3.24 -7.36 12.93
C SER A 64 -3.62 -7.65 11.47
N ARG A 65 -4.66 -6.98 10.94
CA ARG A 65 -5.02 -7.07 9.51
C ARG A 65 -3.91 -6.55 8.61
N LEU A 66 -3.28 -5.41 8.92
CA LEU A 66 -2.14 -4.89 8.17
C LEU A 66 -0.98 -5.89 8.14
N CYS A 67 -0.65 -6.51 9.26
CA CYS A 67 0.40 -7.53 9.35
C CYS A 67 0.10 -8.81 8.55
N LYS A 68 -1.13 -9.02 8.13
CA LYS A 68 -1.56 -10.15 7.29
C LYS A 68 -1.81 -9.75 5.84
N SER A 69 -1.84 -8.46 5.53
CA SER A 69 -2.16 -7.96 4.20
C SER A 69 -0.99 -8.06 3.22
N LYS A 70 -1.34 -8.09 1.94
CA LYS A 70 -0.42 -8.23 0.81
C LYS A 70 -0.57 -7.05 -0.15
N ALA A 71 0.51 -6.32 -0.37
CA ALA A 71 0.55 -5.21 -1.31
C ALA A 71 1.50 -5.51 -2.48
N VAL A 72 1.09 -5.12 -3.67
CA VAL A 72 1.96 -5.15 -4.86
C VAL A 72 2.28 -3.72 -5.25
N VAL A 73 3.55 -3.42 -5.46
CA VAL A 73 4.03 -2.08 -5.84
C VAL A 73 4.76 -2.17 -7.17
N VAL A 74 4.20 -1.53 -8.18
CA VAL A 74 4.78 -1.44 -9.52
C VAL A 74 5.54 -0.14 -9.65
N GLY A 75 6.85 -0.24 -9.75
CA GLY A 75 7.78 0.89 -9.76
C GLY A 75 8.37 1.21 -8.38
N ALA A 76 9.69 1.14 -8.26
CA ALA A 76 10.48 1.52 -7.08
C ALA A 76 11.21 2.86 -7.28
N GLY A 77 10.65 3.73 -8.13
CA GLY A 77 11.14 5.08 -8.43
C GLY A 77 10.83 6.10 -7.34
N GLY A 78 10.58 7.35 -7.71
CA GLY A 78 10.32 8.44 -6.76
C GLY A 78 9.06 8.23 -5.90
N LEU A 79 7.95 7.83 -6.52
CA LEU A 79 6.69 7.53 -5.83
C LEU A 79 6.80 6.22 -5.05
N GLY A 80 7.30 5.15 -5.70
CA GLY A 80 7.45 3.83 -5.09
C GLY A 80 8.40 3.82 -3.90
N SER A 81 9.51 4.55 -3.95
CA SER A 81 10.44 4.66 -2.82
C SER A 81 9.76 5.11 -1.54
N SER A 82 8.95 6.16 -1.63
CA SER A 82 8.19 6.67 -0.47
C SER A 82 7.13 5.68 -0.02
N ALA A 83 6.33 5.17 -0.97
CA ALA A 83 5.26 4.22 -0.67
C ALA A 83 5.80 2.95 0.03
N LEU A 84 6.85 2.34 -0.51
CA LEU A 84 7.47 1.12 0.03
C LEU A 84 7.98 1.30 1.45
N LEU A 85 8.68 2.41 1.74
CA LEU A 85 9.18 2.67 3.08
C LEU A 85 8.03 2.86 4.09
N PHE A 86 6.96 3.58 3.72
CA PHE A 86 5.81 3.78 4.60
C PHE A 86 4.99 2.50 4.79
N LEU A 87 4.78 1.68 3.75
CA LEU A 87 4.11 0.39 3.87
C LEU A 87 4.89 -0.57 4.80
N ALA A 88 6.23 -0.64 4.63
CA ALA A 88 7.08 -1.43 5.49
C ALA A 88 7.08 -0.93 6.94
N ALA A 89 7.16 0.40 7.15
CA ALA A 89 7.09 1.00 8.48
C ALA A 89 5.74 0.76 9.17
N ALA A 90 4.64 0.82 8.41
CA ALA A 90 3.30 0.53 8.91
C ALA A 90 3.06 -0.95 9.22
N GLY A 91 3.90 -1.85 8.71
CA GLY A 91 3.82 -3.29 8.97
C GLY A 91 2.86 -4.03 8.07
N VAL A 92 2.75 -3.63 6.80
CA VAL A 92 2.12 -4.46 5.76
C VAL A 92 2.91 -5.76 5.68
N GLY A 93 2.23 -6.89 5.89
CA GLY A 93 2.90 -8.18 6.14
C GLY A 93 3.69 -8.72 4.96
N HIS A 94 3.21 -8.51 3.73
CA HIS A 94 3.87 -8.95 2.51
C HIS A 94 3.83 -7.86 1.44
N ILE A 95 4.97 -7.56 0.85
CA ILE A 95 5.10 -6.57 -0.23
C ILE A 95 5.82 -7.22 -1.41
N THR A 96 5.18 -7.22 -2.58
CA THR A 96 5.82 -7.60 -3.85
C THR A 96 6.23 -6.33 -4.59
N ILE A 97 7.52 -6.21 -4.93
CA ILE A 97 8.09 -5.06 -5.63
C ILE A 97 8.43 -5.46 -7.05
N ILE A 98 7.86 -4.77 -8.03
CA ILE A 98 8.08 -5.02 -9.46
C ILE A 98 8.76 -3.80 -10.07
N ASP A 99 10.02 -3.94 -10.48
CA ASP A 99 10.78 -2.88 -11.15
C ASP A 99 11.95 -3.48 -11.94
N GLY A 100 12.07 -3.12 -13.21
CA GLY A 100 13.11 -3.62 -14.13
C GLY A 100 14.36 -2.75 -14.22
N ASP A 101 14.39 -1.59 -13.54
CA ASP A 101 15.51 -0.65 -13.61
C ASP A 101 16.61 -0.97 -12.59
N GLU A 102 17.79 -0.38 -12.82
CA GLU A 102 18.87 -0.27 -11.85
C GLU A 102 18.91 1.12 -11.17
N VAL A 103 19.53 1.18 -10.02
CA VAL A 103 19.75 2.43 -9.30
C VAL A 103 20.78 3.27 -10.02
N GLU A 104 20.40 4.49 -10.39
CA GLU A 104 21.30 5.49 -10.95
C GLU A 104 21.53 6.64 -9.97
N ARG A 105 22.71 7.23 -10.00
CA ARG A 105 23.04 8.39 -9.15
C ARG A 105 22.11 9.59 -9.41
N SER A 106 21.68 9.80 -10.64
CA SER A 106 20.73 10.84 -11.05
C SER A 106 19.35 10.70 -10.40
N ASN A 107 19.03 9.51 -9.89
CA ASN A 107 17.74 9.21 -9.26
C ASN A 107 17.70 9.54 -7.77
N LEU A 108 18.86 9.57 -7.09
CA LEU A 108 18.96 9.60 -5.63
C LEU A 108 18.37 10.86 -4.98
N GLN A 109 18.27 11.96 -5.72
CA GLN A 109 17.68 13.21 -5.23
C GLN A 109 16.17 13.09 -4.90
N ARG A 110 15.47 12.05 -5.37
CA ARG A 110 14.03 11.82 -5.12
C ARG A 110 13.67 10.38 -4.77
N GLN A 111 14.52 9.41 -5.07
CA GLN A 111 14.28 7.98 -4.83
C GLN A 111 14.93 7.55 -3.51
N ILE A 112 14.30 7.92 -2.41
CA ILE A 112 14.87 7.87 -1.05
C ILE A 112 15.07 6.45 -0.49
N ALA A 113 14.50 5.41 -1.12
CA ALA A 113 14.77 4.03 -0.76
C ALA A 113 16.16 3.56 -1.20
N HIS A 114 16.83 4.29 -2.12
CA HIS A 114 18.13 3.93 -2.67
C HIS A 114 19.24 4.80 -2.06
N THR A 115 20.47 4.31 -2.14
CA THR A 115 21.66 5.01 -1.62
C THR A 115 22.78 4.99 -2.65
N ASP A 116 23.76 5.91 -2.51
CA ASP A 116 24.91 5.98 -3.41
C ASP A 116 25.72 4.67 -3.44
N ALA A 117 25.78 3.95 -2.32
CA ALA A 117 26.44 2.65 -2.23
C ALA A 117 25.75 1.52 -3.01
N ARG A 118 24.52 1.75 -3.47
CA ARG A 118 23.70 0.78 -4.23
C ARG A 118 23.49 1.18 -5.69
N VAL A 119 24.27 2.14 -6.20
CA VAL A 119 24.27 2.47 -7.65
C VAL A 119 24.66 1.22 -8.47
N GLY A 120 23.87 0.91 -9.51
CA GLY A 120 24.00 -0.30 -10.33
C GLY A 120 23.32 -1.56 -9.77
N VAL A 121 22.72 -1.49 -8.58
CA VAL A 121 21.88 -2.59 -8.03
C VAL A 121 20.46 -2.45 -8.60
N PRO A 122 19.75 -3.55 -8.93
CA PRO A 122 18.34 -3.49 -9.31
C PRO A 122 17.51 -2.72 -8.28
N LYS A 123 16.63 -1.80 -8.74
CA LYS A 123 15.85 -0.92 -7.86
C LYS A 123 14.97 -1.72 -6.89
N ALA A 124 14.32 -2.79 -7.37
CA ALA A 124 13.48 -3.63 -6.52
C ALA A 124 14.29 -4.24 -5.37
N GLU A 125 15.51 -4.74 -5.65
CA GLU A 125 16.38 -5.34 -4.65
C GLU A 125 16.95 -4.29 -3.66
N SER A 126 17.31 -3.11 -4.18
CA SER A 126 17.74 -1.99 -3.36
C SER A 126 16.62 -1.50 -2.42
N ALA A 127 15.39 -1.44 -2.91
CA ALA A 127 14.21 -1.06 -2.10
C ALA A 127 13.90 -2.13 -1.04
N LYS A 128 13.96 -3.41 -1.38
CA LYS A 128 13.84 -4.53 -0.43
C LYS A 128 14.80 -4.38 0.74
N GLN A 129 16.09 -4.13 0.46
CA GLN A 129 17.09 -3.93 1.52
C GLN A 129 16.73 -2.75 2.43
N ALA A 130 16.25 -1.64 1.88
CA ALA A 130 15.86 -0.48 2.66
C ALA A 130 14.64 -0.77 3.54
N CYS A 131 13.62 -1.44 3.01
CA CYS A 131 12.42 -1.81 3.74
C CYS A 131 12.72 -2.83 4.86
N GLN A 132 13.56 -3.82 4.59
CA GLN A 132 13.97 -4.82 5.60
C GLN A 132 14.84 -4.22 6.70
N ALA A 133 15.69 -3.23 6.37
CA ALA A 133 16.46 -2.50 7.37
C ALA A 133 15.54 -1.67 8.29
N LEU A 134 14.42 -1.16 7.77
CA LEU A 134 13.42 -0.41 8.53
C LEU A 134 12.53 -1.35 9.37
N ASN A 135 12.06 -2.43 8.76
CA ASN A 135 11.18 -3.40 9.40
C ASN A 135 11.47 -4.84 8.94
N PRO A 136 12.29 -5.59 9.68
CA PRO A 136 12.69 -6.94 9.31
C PRO A 136 11.55 -7.98 9.37
N GLN A 137 10.39 -7.63 9.94
CA GLN A 137 9.24 -8.52 10.05
C GLN A 137 8.38 -8.53 8.78
N VAL A 138 8.60 -7.60 7.84
CA VAL A 138 7.89 -7.55 6.56
C VAL A 138 8.53 -8.52 5.57
N HIS A 139 7.72 -9.40 5.00
CA HIS A 139 8.17 -10.25 3.90
C HIS A 139 8.17 -9.47 2.58
N ILE A 140 9.26 -9.56 1.82
CA ILE A 140 9.39 -8.80 0.57
C ILE A 140 9.88 -9.70 -0.56
N ASP A 141 9.07 -9.81 -1.59
CA ASP A 141 9.43 -10.41 -2.87
C ASP A 141 9.80 -9.35 -3.89
N THR A 142 10.73 -9.69 -4.77
CA THR A 142 11.21 -8.80 -5.83
C THR A 142 11.08 -9.47 -7.18
N VAL A 143 10.58 -8.70 -8.14
CA VAL A 143 10.50 -9.07 -9.56
C VAL A 143 11.36 -8.08 -10.33
N LEU A 144 12.45 -8.55 -10.93
CA LEU A 144 13.50 -7.73 -11.54
C LEU A 144 13.27 -7.52 -13.04
N THR A 145 12.00 -7.34 -13.41
CA THR A 145 11.59 -7.11 -14.81
C THR A 145 10.53 -6.02 -14.87
N TYR A 146 10.35 -5.46 -16.06
CA TYR A 146 9.19 -4.62 -16.33
C TYR A 146 7.95 -5.49 -16.45
N LEU A 147 6.85 -5.00 -15.92
CA LEU A 147 5.54 -5.65 -16.06
C LEU A 147 5.07 -5.55 -17.50
N THR A 148 4.77 -6.70 -18.12
CA THR A 148 4.24 -6.80 -19.47
C THR A 148 2.85 -7.43 -19.49
N ALA A 149 2.12 -7.29 -20.61
CA ALA A 149 0.79 -7.88 -20.73
C ALA A 149 0.82 -9.41 -20.76
N GLU A 150 1.93 -9.99 -21.21
CA GLU A 150 2.14 -11.42 -21.34
C GLU A 150 2.33 -12.12 -20.00
N ASP A 151 3.01 -11.46 -19.06
CA ASP A 151 3.42 -12.06 -17.78
C ASP A 151 2.70 -11.48 -16.55
N ALA A 152 1.96 -10.40 -16.71
CA ALA A 152 1.38 -9.65 -15.62
C ALA A 152 0.53 -10.48 -14.64
N LEU A 153 -0.27 -11.42 -15.15
CA LEU A 153 -1.11 -12.29 -14.33
C LEU A 153 -0.34 -13.43 -13.67
N GLU A 154 0.87 -13.74 -14.12
CA GLU A 154 1.76 -14.71 -13.49
C GLU A 154 2.60 -14.05 -12.39
N VAL A 155 2.99 -12.81 -12.63
CA VAL A 155 3.88 -12.01 -11.77
C VAL A 155 3.15 -11.39 -10.59
N VAL A 156 1.91 -10.90 -10.81
CA VAL A 156 1.10 -10.27 -9.76
C VAL A 156 0.36 -11.33 -8.95
N PRO A 157 0.62 -11.46 -7.63
CA PRO A 157 -0.09 -12.41 -6.79
C PRO A 157 -1.62 -12.20 -6.83
N HIS A 158 -2.36 -13.27 -7.12
CA HIS A 158 -3.82 -13.22 -7.24
C HIS A 158 -4.53 -12.99 -5.90
N ASP A 159 -3.84 -13.15 -4.79
CA ASP A 159 -4.32 -12.95 -3.43
C ASP A 159 -3.82 -11.63 -2.82
N ALA A 160 -3.37 -10.70 -3.65
CA ALA A 160 -3.02 -9.36 -3.22
C ALA A 160 -4.27 -8.58 -2.77
N ASP A 161 -4.14 -7.80 -1.69
CA ASP A 161 -5.21 -6.95 -1.18
C ASP A 161 -5.25 -5.57 -1.87
N VAL A 162 -4.13 -5.14 -2.44
CA VAL A 162 -4.01 -3.84 -3.10
C VAL A 162 -2.87 -3.85 -4.11
N LEU A 163 -3.09 -3.16 -5.24
CA LEU A 163 -2.08 -2.86 -6.25
C LEU A 163 -1.75 -1.37 -6.21
N LEU A 164 -0.48 -1.01 -6.08
CA LEU A 164 -0.02 0.37 -6.17
C LEU A 164 0.71 0.58 -7.49
N ASP A 165 0.20 1.50 -8.30
CA ASP A 165 0.88 1.96 -9.50
C ASP A 165 1.72 3.21 -9.18
N CYS A 166 3.03 3.01 -9.10
CA CYS A 166 4.05 4.04 -8.90
C CYS A 166 4.91 4.25 -10.16
N SER A 167 4.41 3.79 -11.32
CA SER A 167 5.10 3.92 -12.59
C SER A 167 5.01 5.35 -13.16
N ASP A 168 5.89 5.66 -14.08
CA ASP A 168 5.97 6.97 -14.74
C ASP A 168 5.49 6.94 -16.21
N ASN A 169 5.03 5.79 -16.70
CA ASN A 169 4.60 5.63 -18.08
C ASN A 169 3.13 5.19 -18.21
N ALA A 170 2.48 5.65 -19.27
CA ALA A 170 1.07 5.42 -19.48
C ALA A 170 0.73 3.95 -19.77
N ALA A 171 1.60 3.21 -20.46
CA ALA A 171 1.33 1.81 -20.79
C ALA A 171 1.20 0.94 -19.54
N THR A 172 2.12 1.09 -18.59
CA THR A 172 2.05 0.39 -17.29
C THR A 172 0.82 0.79 -16.48
N ARG A 173 0.38 2.05 -16.52
CA ARG A 173 -0.84 2.50 -15.83
C ARG A 173 -2.09 1.80 -16.33
N TYR A 174 -2.24 1.67 -17.66
CA TYR A 174 -3.35 0.93 -18.25
C TYR A 174 -3.26 -0.57 -17.94
N LEU A 175 -2.07 -1.14 -17.94
CA LEU A 175 -1.86 -2.52 -17.56
C LEU A 175 -2.22 -2.76 -16.10
N CYS A 176 -1.79 -1.91 -15.17
CA CYS A 176 -2.18 -1.98 -13.76
C CYS A 176 -3.70 -1.86 -13.57
N ASN A 177 -4.36 -0.99 -14.36
CA ASN A 177 -5.81 -0.93 -14.36
C ASN A 177 -6.43 -2.26 -14.78
N ASP A 178 -5.94 -2.88 -15.86
CA ASP A 178 -6.50 -4.13 -16.38
C ASP A 178 -6.30 -5.28 -15.39
N ILE A 179 -5.12 -5.39 -14.78
CA ILE A 179 -4.83 -6.34 -13.71
C ILE A 179 -5.79 -6.14 -12.52
N SER A 180 -5.93 -4.89 -12.07
CA SER A 180 -6.83 -4.55 -10.97
C SER A 180 -8.26 -5.01 -11.23
N VAL A 181 -8.77 -4.83 -12.45
CA VAL A 181 -10.13 -5.25 -12.83
C VAL A 181 -10.23 -6.78 -12.93
N ILE A 182 -9.23 -7.44 -13.54
CA ILE A 182 -9.25 -8.90 -13.74
C ILE A 182 -9.15 -9.63 -12.40
N LEU A 183 -8.29 -9.15 -11.49
CA LEU A 183 -8.09 -9.77 -10.18
C LEU A 183 -9.06 -9.25 -9.11
N ASP A 184 -9.91 -8.29 -9.43
CA ASP A 184 -10.86 -7.62 -8.51
C ASP A 184 -10.16 -7.07 -7.25
N ILE A 185 -9.03 -6.38 -7.43
CA ILE A 185 -8.26 -5.74 -6.37
C ILE A 185 -8.24 -4.22 -6.56
N PRO A 186 -8.27 -3.42 -5.47
CA PRO A 186 -8.16 -1.96 -5.55
C PRO A 186 -6.83 -1.53 -6.17
N LEU A 187 -6.88 -0.50 -7.02
CA LEU A 187 -5.71 0.15 -7.59
C LEU A 187 -5.50 1.51 -6.94
N VAL A 188 -4.40 1.68 -6.22
CA VAL A 188 -3.92 2.98 -5.77
C VAL A 188 -2.96 3.51 -6.82
N TRP A 189 -3.37 4.58 -7.49
CA TRP A 189 -2.57 5.22 -8.54
C TRP A 189 -2.03 6.56 -8.08
N ALA A 190 -0.78 6.84 -8.43
CA ALA A 190 -0.18 8.15 -8.26
C ALA A 190 0.55 8.59 -9.53
N GLY A 191 0.48 9.88 -9.82
CA GLY A 191 1.18 10.49 -10.95
C GLY A 191 1.78 11.84 -10.57
N ALA A 192 3.03 12.07 -10.93
CA ALA A 192 3.69 13.36 -10.75
C ALA A 192 4.15 13.89 -12.10
N VAL A 193 3.65 15.08 -12.48
CA VAL A 193 4.03 15.76 -13.72
C VAL A 193 4.44 17.19 -13.39
N ARG A 194 5.71 17.52 -13.54
CA ARG A 194 6.28 18.83 -13.16
C ARG A 194 6.04 19.10 -11.67
N THR A 195 5.14 20.05 -11.35
CA THR A 195 4.76 20.47 -9.98
C THR A 195 3.42 19.89 -9.54
N ASP A 196 2.72 19.20 -10.43
CA ASP A 196 1.41 18.65 -10.16
C ASP A 196 1.53 17.19 -9.70
N LEU A 197 0.89 16.88 -8.58
CA LEU A 197 0.77 15.53 -8.04
C LEU A 197 -0.70 15.13 -8.04
N GLN A 198 -0.98 13.94 -8.55
CA GLN A 198 -2.31 13.34 -8.53
C GLN A 198 -2.23 11.99 -7.83
N VAL A 199 -3.20 11.70 -6.97
CA VAL A 199 -3.37 10.41 -6.30
C VAL A 199 -4.84 10.05 -6.34
N SER A 200 -5.16 8.81 -6.67
CA SER A 200 -6.53 8.30 -6.68
C SER A 200 -6.57 6.81 -6.36
N VAL A 201 -7.75 6.36 -5.94
CA VAL A 201 -8.06 4.93 -5.79
C VAL A 201 -9.11 4.54 -6.81
N PHE A 202 -8.83 3.49 -7.56
CA PHE A 202 -9.68 2.95 -8.60
C PHE A 202 -10.12 1.52 -8.27
N ASN A 203 -11.19 1.05 -8.92
CA ASN A 203 -11.72 -0.30 -8.75
C ASN A 203 -11.97 -0.68 -7.27
N PHE A 204 -12.40 0.27 -6.47
CA PHE A 204 -12.70 0.04 -5.06
C PHE A 204 -14.21 0.08 -4.83
N GLN A 205 -14.77 -1.02 -4.30
CA GLN A 205 -16.20 -1.17 -3.98
C GLN A 205 -17.15 -0.82 -5.14
N GLY A 206 -16.80 -1.24 -6.36
CA GLY A 206 -17.56 -0.95 -7.57
C GLY A 206 -17.40 0.48 -8.09
N GLY A 207 -16.44 1.23 -7.58
CA GLY A 207 -16.07 2.57 -8.04
C GLY A 207 -15.43 2.56 -9.43
N PRO A 208 -15.12 3.76 -9.97
CA PRO A 208 -14.57 3.90 -11.32
C PRO A 208 -13.19 3.24 -11.44
N THR A 209 -12.87 2.80 -12.64
CA THR A 209 -11.53 2.35 -13.00
C THR A 209 -10.71 3.49 -13.60
N TYR A 210 -9.39 3.33 -13.75
CA TYR A 210 -8.52 4.31 -14.39
C TYR A 210 -9.00 4.63 -15.82
N ARG A 211 -9.48 3.62 -16.56
CA ARG A 211 -10.04 3.79 -17.91
C ARG A 211 -11.33 4.59 -17.96
N CYS A 212 -12.10 4.66 -16.88
CA CYS A 212 -13.28 5.51 -16.81
C CYS A 212 -12.92 7.00 -16.80
N VAL A 213 -11.76 7.35 -16.28
CA VAL A 213 -11.28 8.74 -16.19
C VAL A 213 -10.49 9.13 -17.44
N TRP A 214 -9.70 8.23 -17.98
CA TRP A 214 -8.87 8.43 -19.19
C TRP A 214 -9.18 7.37 -20.25
N PRO A 215 -10.33 7.49 -20.98
CA PRO A 215 -10.75 6.48 -21.96
C PRO A 215 -9.97 6.52 -23.28
N ASP A 216 -9.41 7.68 -23.67
CA ASP A 216 -9.07 8.00 -25.05
C ASP A 216 -7.61 7.73 -25.47
N VAL A 217 -6.81 7.04 -24.68
CA VAL A 217 -5.36 6.88 -24.98
C VAL A 217 -5.06 5.75 -25.97
N TYR A 218 -6.06 4.98 -26.38
CA TYR A 218 -5.89 3.84 -27.31
C TYR A 218 -5.32 4.18 -28.70
N SER A 219 -5.54 5.40 -29.18
CA SER A 219 -5.10 5.79 -30.53
C SER A 219 -3.61 6.14 -30.63
N SER A 220 -2.91 6.23 -29.52
CA SER A 220 -1.54 6.77 -29.46
C SER A 220 -0.45 5.75 -29.16
N PHE A 221 -0.79 4.49 -28.85
CA PHE A 221 0.19 3.47 -28.50
C PHE A 221 0.40 2.46 -29.63
N PRO A 222 1.66 1.98 -29.83
CA PRO A 222 1.92 0.82 -30.69
C PRO A 222 1.13 -0.39 -30.22
N SER A 223 0.70 -1.23 -31.18
CA SER A 223 -0.12 -2.42 -30.93
C SER A 223 0.49 -3.45 -29.95
N SER A 224 1.78 -3.38 -29.70
CA SER A 224 2.50 -4.21 -28.72
C SER A 224 2.21 -3.85 -27.23
N TYR A 225 1.57 -2.71 -26.98
CA TYR A 225 1.18 -2.28 -25.61
C TYR A 225 -0.32 -2.36 -25.36
N THR A 226 -1.06 -2.87 -26.33
CA THR A 226 -2.52 -2.97 -26.23
C THR A 226 -2.91 -4.29 -25.60
N THR A 227 -3.49 -4.19 -24.42
CA THR A 227 -4.50 -5.08 -23.82
C THR A 227 -4.36 -6.58 -24.02
N PHE A 228 -4.63 -7.33 -22.96
CA PHE A 228 -4.90 -8.77 -23.01
C PHE A 228 -5.84 -9.10 -24.19
N PRO A 229 -5.46 -10.04 -25.07
CA PRO A 229 -6.29 -10.41 -26.22
C PRO A 229 -7.68 -10.90 -25.72
N GLY A 230 -8.72 -10.21 -26.12
CA GLY A 230 -10.09 -10.68 -25.97
C GLY A 230 -10.92 -10.05 -24.86
N THR A 231 -10.48 -8.99 -24.19
CA THR A 231 -11.21 -8.46 -23.05
C THR A 231 -11.34 -6.96 -23.02
N LEU A 232 -12.36 -6.66 -22.34
CA LEU A 232 -12.87 -5.45 -21.76
C LEU A 232 -13.67 -4.59 -22.74
N ARG A 233 -14.91 -5.08 -22.95
CA ARG A 233 -16.04 -4.15 -23.09
C ARG A 233 -15.94 -3.16 -21.93
N GLU A 234 -16.32 -1.90 -22.18
CA GLU A 234 -16.41 -0.88 -21.13
C GLU A 234 -16.92 -1.49 -19.83
N PRO A 235 -16.21 -1.32 -18.70
CA PRO A 235 -16.68 -1.85 -17.44
C PRO A 235 -18.09 -1.36 -17.18
N SER A 236 -18.97 -2.23 -16.73
CA SER A 236 -20.37 -1.89 -16.39
C SER A 236 -20.49 -0.74 -15.39
N CYS A 237 -19.42 -0.45 -14.62
CA CYS A 237 -19.34 0.67 -13.70
C CYS A 237 -19.56 2.04 -14.39
N CYS A 238 -19.07 2.22 -15.63
CA CYS A 238 -19.22 3.49 -16.35
C CYS A 238 -20.63 3.70 -16.90
N SER A 239 -21.39 2.64 -17.11
CA SER A 239 -22.77 2.72 -17.61
C SER A 239 -23.75 3.29 -16.57
N HIS A 240 -23.45 3.17 -15.28
CA HIS A 240 -24.29 3.63 -14.17
C HIS A 240 -23.97 5.06 -13.70
N LEU A 241 -22.86 5.67 -14.18
CA LEU A 241 -22.51 7.02 -13.82
C LEU A 241 -23.40 8.04 -14.58
N PRO A 242 -24.02 9.00 -13.88
CA PRO A 242 -24.73 10.10 -14.53
C PRO A 242 -23.81 10.81 -15.55
N ARG A 243 -24.36 11.21 -16.70
CA ARG A 243 -23.59 11.92 -17.74
C ARG A 243 -22.85 13.15 -17.22
N THR A 244 -23.36 13.77 -16.16
CA THR A 244 -22.75 14.92 -15.48
C THR A 244 -21.47 14.58 -14.69
N LEU A 245 -21.25 13.31 -14.31
CA LEU A 245 -20.06 12.83 -13.60
C LEU A 245 -19.00 12.21 -14.52
N ARG A 246 -19.25 12.13 -15.82
CA ARG A 246 -18.32 11.56 -16.80
C ARG A 246 -17.17 12.51 -17.18
N SER A 247 -17.09 13.71 -16.59
CA SER A 247 -15.92 14.56 -16.78
C SER A 247 -14.77 14.12 -15.87
N PRO A 248 -13.51 14.06 -16.36
CA PRO A 248 -12.35 13.60 -15.57
C PRO A 248 -12.18 14.32 -14.23
N ALA A 249 -12.42 15.63 -14.19
CA ALA A 249 -12.30 16.43 -12.96
C ALA A 249 -13.31 16.02 -11.88
N ARG A 250 -14.55 15.72 -12.23
CA ARG A 250 -15.59 15.32 -11.27
C ARG A 250 -15.47 13.89 -10.79
N LEU A 251 -14.90 13.00 -11.62
CA LEU A 251 -14.58 11.63 -11.21
C LEU A 251 -13.44 11.59 -10.19
N LEU A 252 -12.43 12.45 -10.35
CA LEU A 252 -11.36 12.62 -9.36
C LEU A 252 -11.89 13.16 -8.03
N GLU A 253 -12.79 14.14 -8.04
CA GLU A 253 -13.44 14.67 -6.83
C GLU A 253 -14.24 13.59 -6.08
N SER A 254 -14.96 12.72 -6.80
CA SER A 254 -15.71 11.62 -6.20
C SER A 254 -14.79 10.53 -5.61
N SER A 255 -13.64 10.27 -6.23
CA SER A 255 -12.63 9.32 -5.74
C SER A 255 -11.95 9.82 -4.47
N VAL A 256 -11.65 11.12 -4.37
CA VAL A 256 -11.07 11.74 -3.18
C VAL A 256 -12.07 11.74 -2.01
N SER A 257 -13.37 11.95 -2.28
CA SER A 257 -14.40 11.90 -1.23
C SER A 257 -14.63 10.48 -0.68
N CYS A 258 -14.38 9.42 -1.47
CA CYS A 258 -14.40 8.04 -0.98
C CYS A 258 -13.27 7.74 0.03
N LEU A 259 -12.09 8.36 -0.12
CA LEU A 259 -10.98 8.20 0.84
C LEU A 259 -11.28 8.85 2.20
N ALA A 260 -12.13 9.85 2.23
CA ALA A 260 -12.52 10.57 3.45
C ALA A 260 -13.71 9.93 4.19
N SER A 261 -14.32 8.88 3.64
CA SER A 261 -15.51 8.24 4.22
C SER A 261 -15.13 7.16 5.26
N PRO A 262 -15.72 7.16 6.46
CA PRO A 262 -15.44 6.17 7.51
C PRO A 262 -16.00 4.77 7.21
N ALA A 263 -16.50 4.49 6.00
CA ALA A 263 -17.11 3.21 5.61
C ALA A 263 -16.12 2.05 5.38
N LEU A 264 -14.83 2.24 5.65
CA LEU A 264 -13.76 1.20 5.52
C LEU A 264 -13.90 0.01 6.48
N SER A 265 -14.97 -0.09 7.27
CA SER A 265 -15.01 -1.06 8.37
C SER A 265 -15.94 -2.26 8.20
N ARG A 266 -16.59 -2.51 7.09
CA ARG A 266 -17.44 -3.73 6.98
C ARG A 266 -17.59 -4.24 5.55
N HIS A 267 -16.86 -5.29 5.17
CA HIS A 267 -17.44 -6.47 4.50
C HIS A 267 -16.46 -7.63 4.58
N SER A 268 -16.80 -8.59 5.43
CA SER A 268 -16.25 -9.93 5.37
C SER A 268 -16.78 -10.58 4.09
N ARG A 269 -15.91 -11.07 3.24
CA ARG A 269 -16.27 -11.93 2.10
C ARG A 269 -16.96 -13.21 2.62
N ARG A 270 -18.11 -13.52 2.09
CA ARG A 270 -18.69 -14.87 2.07
C ARG A 270 -18.30 -15.52 0.76
#